data_7adf7385d970dac5592cc5013e3e64fd
#
_entry.id   7adf7385d970dac5592cc5013e3e64fd
#
_cell.length_a   1.000
_cell.length_b   1.000
_cell.length_c   1.000
_cell.angle_alpha   90.00
_cell.angle_beta   90.00
_cell.angle_gamma   90.00
#
_symmetry.space_group_name_H-M   'P 1'
#
loop_
_entity.id
_entity.type
_entity.pdbx_description
1 polymer ?
#
loop_
_entity_poly.entity_id
_entity_poly.type
_entity_poly.pdbx_seq_one_letter_code
_entity_poly.pdbx_strand_id
1 'polypeptide(L)'
;MGPCRITPKAPRGICGCDAHGIAGRNFLRFTAGGSATHSDHGREICHTLYCTAADGNYKVKDPEKLLRIAGEWDIPTEGRDIYDVAHQVAETALLEYGKPFGTQRFLKRANKERQAI
;
A
#
# COMPACT_ATOMS: atom_id res chain seq x y z
N MET A 1 18.88 14.82 -3.05
CA MET A 1 19.06 16.30 -2.94
C MET A 1 19.42 16.81 -4.32
N GLY A 2 18.84 17.95 -4.75
CA GLY A 2 19.13 18.50 -6.07
C GLY A 2 20.55 19.07 -6.14
N PRO A 3 21.17 19.13 -7.35
CA PRO A 3 22.53 19.64 -7.54
C PRO A 3 22.65 21.17 -7.39
N CYS A 4 21.50 21.89 -7.31
CA CYS A 4 21.50 23.33 -7.30
C CYS A 4 21.81 23.88 -5.90
N ARG A 5 22.79 24.78 -5.83
CA ARG A 5 23.00 25.65 -4.68
C ARG A 5 22.24 26.96 -4.88
N ILE A 6 21.29 27.22 -4.02
CA ILE A 6 20.57 28.50 -4.00
C ILE A 6 21.29 29.46 -3.05
N THR A 7 21.71 30.61 -3.56
CA THR A 7 22.43 31.66 -2.81
C THR A 7 21.81 33.01 -3.10
N PRO A 8 22.08 34.04 -2.30
CA PRO A 8 21.63 35.40 -2.62
C PRO A 8 22.06 35.90 -4.02
N LYS A 9 23.22 35.41 -4.52
CA LYS A 9 23.73 35.75 -5.88
C LYS A 9 23.12 34.91 -6.98
N ALA A 10 22.62 33.73 -6.65
CA ALA A 10 21.96 32.80 -7.59
C ALA A 10 20.68 32.27 -6.93
N PRO A 11 19.60 33.07 -6.93
CA PRO A 11 18.39 32.74 -6.19
C PRO A 11 17.53 31.66 -6.83
N ARG A 12 17.88 31.20 -8.05
CA ARG A 12 17.19 30.15 -8.78
C ARG A 12 18.17 29.11 -9.32
N GLY A 13 17.71 27.86 -9.32
CA GLY A 13 18.43 26.75 -9.94
C GLY A 13 18.34 26.81 -11.48
N ILE A 14 19.04 25.90 -12.17
CA ILE A 14 19.05 25.77 -13.63
C ILE A 14 17.61 25.57 -14.17
N CYS A 15 16.76 24.86 -13.43
CA CYS A 15 15.35 24.63 -13.80
C CYS A 15 14.41 25.79 -13.46
N GLY A 16 14.94 26.94 -13.00
CA GLY A 16 14.15 28.10 -12.59
C GLY A 16 13.55 28.04 -11.19
N CYS A 17 13.65 26.92 -10.48
CA CYS A 17 13.14 26.81 -9.11
C CYS A 17 13.95 27.61 -8.10
N ASP A 18 13.26 28.29 -7.20
CA ASP A 18 13.84 28.92 -6.02
C ASP A 18 14.02 27.95 -4.84
N ALA A 19 14.45 28.43 -3.70
CA ALA A 19 14.67 27.61 -2.51
C ALA A 19 13.37 26.94 -2.02
N HIS A 20 12.24 27.64 -2.09
CA HIS A 20 10.94 27.12 -1.66
C HIS A 20 10.47 25.99 -2.58
N GLY A 21 10.61 26.15 -3.90
CA GLY A 21 10.28 25.10 -4.87
C GLY A 21 11.15 23.86 -4.71
N ILE A 22 12.43 24.02 -4.38
CA ILE A 22 13.34 22.89 -4.11
C ILE A 22 12.96 22.20 -2.81
N ALA A 23 12.66 22.95 -1.75
CA ALA A 23 12.21 22.39 -0.47
C ALA A 23 10.90 21.63 -0.63
N GLY A 24 9.92 22.18 -1.34
CA GLY A 24 8.64 21.53 -1.63
C GLY A 24 8.82 20.21 -2.39
N ARG A 25 9.67 20.18 -3.42
CA ARG A 25 9.99 18.94 -4.15
C ARG A 25 10.67 17.89 -3.27
N ASN A 26 11.57 18.30 -2.39
CA ASN A 26 12.22 17.36 -1.48
C ASN A 26 11.23 16.80 -0.48
N PHE A 27 10.33 17.62 0.05
CA PHE A 27 9.26 17.17 0.93
C PHE A 27 8.35 16.15 0.24
N LEU A 28 7.95 16.43 -1.00
CA LEU A 28 7.17 15.49 -1.81
C LEU A 28 7.91 14.16 -2.02
N ARG A 29 9.22 14.18 -2.30
CA ARG A 29 10.03 12.95 -2.43
C ARG A 29 10.07 12.15 -1.15
N PHE A 30 10.24 12.79 0.01
CA PHE A 30 10.22 12.10 1.31
C PHE A 30 8.87 11.44 1.55
N THR A 31 7.78 12.15 1.29
CA THR A 31 6.42 11.62 1.43
C THR A 31 6.17 10.45 0.49
N ALA A 32 6.53 10.59 -0.78
CA ALA A 32 6.41 9.52 -1.77
C ALA A 32 7.28 8.31 -1.42
N GLY A 33 8.52 8.52 -0.99
CA GLY A 33 9.41 7.45 -0.55
C GLY A 33 8.88 6.71 0.67
N GLY A 34 8.38 7.43 1.67
CA GLY A 34 7.74 6.83 2.85
C GLY A 34 6.49 6.02 2.48
N SER A 35 5.64 6.55 1.62
CA SER A 35 4.46 5.86 1.12
C SER A 35 4.82 4.58 0.36
N ALA A 36 5.83 4.65 -0.51
CA ALA A 36 6.31 3.48 -1.27
C ALA A 36 6.84 2.39 -0.34
N THR A 37 7.60 2.74 0.69
CA THR A 37 8.13 1.79 1.68
C THR A 37 7.02 1.07 2.42
N HIS A 38 6.00 1.78 2.90
CA HIS A 38 4.86 1.17 3.57
C HIS A 38 4.02 0.31 2.64
N SER A 39 3.83 0.73 1.41
CA SER A 39 3.13 -0.05 0.38
C SER A 39 3.87 -1.35 0.07
N ASP A 40 5.19 -1.29 -0.10
CA ASP A 40 6.01 -2.47 -0.35
C ASP A 40 5.94 -3.47 0.81
N HIS A 41 6.09 -3.00 2.05
CA HIS A 41 5.94 -3.85 3.24
C HIS A 41 4.54 -4.51 3.29
N GLY A 42 3.48 -3.76 3.07
CA GLY A 42 2.12 -4.31 3.04
C GLY A 42 1.95 -5.38 1.95
N ARG A 43 2.53 -5.17 0.78
CA ARG A 43 2.53 -6.14 -0.32
C ARG A 43 3.28 -7.42 0.06
N GLU A 44 4.44 -7.32 0.71
CA GLU A 44 5.20 -8.48 1.19
C GLU A 44 4.42 -9.32 2.21
N ILE A 45 3.65 -8.69 3.08
CA ILE A 45 2.77 -9.41 4.02
C ILE A 45 1.69 -10.19 3.26
N CYS A 46 1.07 -9.57 2.26
CA CYS A 46 0.07 -10.24 1.42
C CYS A 46 0.69 -11.39 0.61
N HIS A 47 1.90 -11.21 0.09
CA HIS A 47 2.64 -12.24 -0.62
C HIS A 47 3.00 -13.42 0.30
N THR A 48 3.40 -13.14 1.54
CA THR A 48 3.63 -14.18 2.56
C THR A 48 2.38 -15.00 2.82
N LEU A 49 1.21 -14.35 2.92
CA LEU A 49 -0.07 -15.07 3.07
C LEU A 49 -0.39 -15.92 1.83
N TYR A 50 -0.14 -15.39 0.65
CA TYR A 50 -0.33 -16.12 -0.62
C TYR A 50 0.53 -17.40 -0.66
N CYS A 51 1.83 -17.29 -0.38
CA CYS A 51 2.73 -18.43 -0.34
C CYS A 51 2.35 -19.42 0.78
N THR A 52 1.95 -18.92 1.95
CA THR A 52 1.47 -19.77 3.05
C THR A 52 0.28 -20.61 2.62
N ALA A 53 -0.64 -20.03 1.90
CA ALA A 53 -1.83 -20.73 1.39
C ALA A 53 -1.48 -21.77 0.31
N ALA A 54 -0.48 -21.49 -0.52
CA ALA A 54 -0.04 -22.38 -1.60
C ALA A 54 0.82 -23.54 -1.09
N ASP A 55 1.77 -23.25 -0.20
CA ASP A 55 2.84 -24.19 0.18
C ASP A 55 2.59 -24.86 1.53
N GLY A 56 1.67 -24.34 2.35
CA GLY A 56 1.38 -24.86 3.70
C GLY A 56 2.50 -24.68 4.72
N ASN A 57 3.51 -23.86 4.42
CA ASN A 57 4.71 -23.70 5.25
C ASN A 57 4.42 -23.03 6.61
N TYR A 58 3.36 -22.24 6.68
CA TYR A 58 2.91 -21.57 7.90
C TYR A 58 1.43 -21.87 8.15
N LYS A 59 1.01 -21.68 9.39
CA LYS A 59 -0.41 -21.83 9.77
C LYS A 59 -1.12 -20.48 9.75
N VAL A 60 -2.35 -20.45 9.27
CA VAL A 60 -3.23 -19.31 9.45
C VAL A 60 -3.52 -19.17 10.94
N LYS A 61 -2.95 -18.14 11.58
CA LYS A 61 -2.98 -17.97 13.02
C LYS A 61 -4.35 -17.51 13.57
N ASP A 62 -5.08 -16.74 12.78
CA ASP A 62 -6.38 -16.17 13.13
C ASP A 62 -7.39 -16.40 12.00
N PRO A 63 -8.00 -17.62 11.94
CA PRO A 63 -8.97 -17.94 10.91
C PRO A 63 -10.22 -17.05 10.95
N GLU A 64 -10.69 -16.67 12.15
CA GLU A 64 -11.88 -15.83 12.31
C GLU A 64 -11.70 -14.45 11.69
N LYS A 65 -10.53 -13.85 11.91
CA LYS A 65 -10.17 -12.58 11.29
C LYS A 65 -10.08 -12.70 9.76
N LEU A 66 -9.52 -13.79 9.25
CA LEU A 66 -9.42 -14.04 7.82
C LEU A 66 -10.81 -14.15 7.19
N LEU A 67 -11.72 -14.94 7.78
CA LEU A 67 -13.10 -15.10 7.30
C LEU A 67 -13.88 -13.78 7.36
N ARG A 68 -13.66 -12.96 8.38
CA ARG A 68 -14.26 -11.62 8.45
C ARG A 68 -13.77 -10.71 7.33
N ILE A 69 -12.46 -10.73 7.02
CA ILE A 69 -11.91 -9.97 5.89
C ILE A 69 -12.49 -10.45 4.57
N ALA A 70 -12.58 -11.77 4.40
CA ALA A 70 -13.19 -12.37 3.22
C ALA A 70 -14.64 -11.89 3.02
N GLY A 71 -15.44 -11.91 4.09
CA GLY A 71 -16.82 -11.40 4.04
C GLY A 71 -16.91 -9.91 3.69
N GLU A 72 -16.01 -9.06 4.23
CA GLU A 72 -15.96 -7.63 3.89
C GLU A 72 -15.59 -7.38 2.41
N TRP A 73 -14.93 -8.33 1.79
CA TRP A 73 -14.46 -8.23 0.41
C TRP A 73 -15.30 -9.04 -0.59
N ASP A 74 -16.45 -9.56 -0.14
CA ASP A 74 -17.38 -10.35 -0.93
C ASP A 74 -16.74 -11.65 -1.48
N ILE A 75 -15.81 -12.24 -0.72
CA ILE A 75 -15.17 -13.52 -1.05
C ILE A 75 -15.98 -14.65 -0.41
N PRO A 76 -16.42 -15.66 -1.19
CA PRO A 76 -17.16 -16.81 -0.67
C PRO A 76 -16.33 -17.61 0.34
N THR A 77 -16.95 -18.01 1.45
CA THR A 77 -16.28 -18.77 2.53
C THR A 77 -16.96 -20.10 2.83
N GLU A 78 -18.24 -20.27 2.45
CA GLU A 78 -19.01 -21.46 2.79
C GLU A 78 -18.45 -22.72 2.09
N GLY A 79 -18.22 -23.77 2.88
CA GLY A 79 -17.74 -25.06 2.39
C GLY A 79 -16.31 -25.08 1.84
N ARG A 80 -15.55 -24.00 2.04
CA ARG A 80 -14.17 -23.88 1.55
C ARG A 80 -13.16 -24.14 2.64
N ASP A 81 -12.02 -24.69 2.27
CA ASP A 81 -10.86 -24.79 3.14
C ASP A 81 -10.32 -23.40 3.49
N ILE A 82 -9.77 -23.27 4.71
CA ILE A 82 -9.26 -22.01 5.18
C ILE A 82 -8.07 -21.50 4.34
N TYR A 83 -7.28 -22.38 3.78
CA TYR A 83 -6.16 -22.01 2.91
C TYR A 83 -6.63 -21.55 1.53
N ASP A 84 -7.73 -22.12 0.99
CA ASP A 84 -8.34 -21.61 -0.24
C ASP A 84 -8.87 -20.20 -0.07
N VAL A 85 -9.49 -19.91 1.09
CA VAL A 85 -9.93 -18.55 1.43
C VAL A 85 -8.76 -17.62 1.61
N ALA A 86 -7.69 -18.07 2.29
CA ALA A 86 -6.47 -17.29 2.49
C ALA A 86 -5.79 -16.93 1.16
N HIS A 87 -5.73 -17.88 0.25
CA HIS A 87 -5.18 -17.68 -1.09
C HIS A 87 -5.95 -16.58 -1.84
N GLN A 88 -7.27 -16.67 -1.89
CA GLN A 88 -8.11 -15.69 -2.58
C GLN A 88 -8.07 -14.31 -1.92
N VAL A 89 -8.02 -14.23 -0.59
CA VAL A 89 -7.85 -12.97 0.14
C VAL A 89 -6.51 -12.34 -0.20
N ALA A 90 -5.43 -13.13 -0.19
CA ALA A 90 -4.08 -12.65 -0.50
C ALA A 90 -3.97 -12.17 -1.96
N GLU A 91 -4.51 -12.93 -2.92
CA GLU A 91 -4.55 -12.54 -4.32
C GLU A 91 -5.32 -11.23 -4.53
N THR A 92 -6.50 -11.12 -3.93
CA THR A 92 -7.31 -9.90 -3.98
C THR A 92 -6.55 -8.70 -3.38
N ALA A 93 -5.85 -8.90 -2.27
CA ALA A 93 -5.03 -7.87 -1.64
C ALA A 93 -3.87 -7.43 -2.54
N LEU A 94 -3.16 -8.37 -3.16
CA LEU A 94 -2.04 -8.08 -4.07
C LEU A 94 -2.49 -7.25 -5.28
N LEU A 95 -3.67 -7.54 -5.84
CA LEU A 95 -4.25 -6.78 -6.95
C LEU A 95 -4.59 -5.34 -6.58
N GLU A 96 -4.93 -5.05 -5.32
CA GLU A 96 -5.21 -3.69 -4.87
C GLU A 96 -3.98 -2.78 -4.87
N TYR A 97 -2.77 -3.31 -4.69
CA TYR A 97 -1.53 -2.51 -4.73
C TYR A 97 -1.18 -1.99 -6.12
N GLY A 98 -1.62 -2.67 -7.17
CA GLY A 98 -1.39 -2.26 -8.56
C GLY A 98 -2.57 -1.56 -9.22
N LYS A 99 -3.63 -1.30 -8.49
CA LYS A 99 -4.89 -0.75 -9.03
C LYS A 99 -4.72 0.71 -9.45
N PRO A 100 -4.79 1.03 -10.75
CA PRO A 100 -4.52 2.38 -11.24
C PRO A 100 -5.70 3.35 -11.03
N PHE A 101 -6.91 2.85 -10.87
CA PHE A 101 -8.14 3.64 -10.75
C PHE A 101 -9.11 3.04 -9.74
N GLY A 102 -9.96 3.90 -9.19
CA GLY A 102 -11.02 3.52 -8.24
C GLY A 102 -10.51 3.40 -6.81
N THR A 103 -11.44 3.15 -5.89
CA THR A 103 -11.17 3.06 -4.46
C THR A 103 -10.58 1.70 -4.10
N GLN A 104 -9.50 1.70 -3.33
CA GLN A 104 -8.90 0.47 -2.83
C GLN A 104 -9.76 -0.14 -1.71
N ARG A 105 -9.88 -1.47 -1.68
CA ARG A 105 -10.64 -2.20 -0.65
C ARG A 105 -10.12 -1.95 0.76
N PHE A 106 -8.84 -1.70 0.93
CA PHE A 106 -8.22 -1.36 2.21
C PHE A 106 -8.85 -0.13 2.89
N LEU A 107 -9.36 0.83 2.10
CA LEU A 107 -9.99 2.04 2.60
C LEU A 107 -11.29 1.78 3.36
N LYS A 108 -11.96 0.65 3.14
CA LYS A 108 -13.15 0.25 3.93
C LYS A 108 -12.87 0.20 5.44
N ARG A 109 -11.61 -0.03 5.83
CA ARG A 109 -11.17 -0.10 7.24
C ARG A 109 -10.60 1.21 7.77
N ALA A 110 -10.40 2.20 6.92
CA ALA A 110 -10.01 3.53 7.36
C ALA A 110 -11.19 4.25 8.05
N ASN A 111 -10.89 5.24 8.87
CA ASN A 111 -11.94 6.08 9.44
C ASN A 111 -12.68 6.85 8.32
N LYS A 112 -13.90 7.31 8.60
CA LYS A 112 -14.76 7.96 7.61
C LYS A 112 -14.14 9.20 6.98
N GLU A 113 -13.35 9.95 7.74
CA GLU A 113 -12.66 11.15 7.26
C GLU A 113 -11.62 10.80 6.18
N ARG A 114 -10.91 9.69 6.36
CA ARG A 114 -9.94 9.18 5.38
C ARG A 114 -10.59 8.55 4.16
N GLN A 115 -11.79 8.00 4.31
CA GLN A 115 -12.53 7.44 3.19
C GLN A 115 -13.11 8.54 2.27
N ALA A 116 -13.25 9.76 2.76
CA ALA A 116 -13.82 10.89 2.03
C ALA A 116 -12.81 11.67 1.17
N ILE A 117 -11.52 11.34 1.26
CA ILE A 117 -10.46 11.94 0.45
C ILE A 117 -10.28 11.15 -0.85
#